data_d2c5660394251850d853e16758103c63
#
_entry.id   d2c5660394251850d853e16758103c63
#
_cell.length_a   1.000
_cell.length_b   1.000
_cell.length_c   1.000
_cell.angle_alpha   90.00
_cell.angle_beta   90.00
_cell.angle_gamma   90.00
#
_symmetry.space_group_name_H-M   'P 1'
#
loop_
_entity.id
_entity.type
_entity.pdbx_description
1 polymer ?
#
loop_
_entity_poly.entity_id
_entity_poly.type
_entity_poly.pdbx_seq_one_letter_code
_entity_poly.pdbx_strand_id
1 'polypeptide(L)'
;MHELPVTESILKVVLKYAAANTVSKVVSVKLEVGKLSDLADEWIQRYFDYLSKGTIAEGAKLKIERTPVIMKCGACSTSYEVHVGDMKEVVCPNCGESGGELLSGREYYIKDMEVQ
;
A
#
# COMPACT_ATOMS: atom_id res chain seq x y z
N MET A 1 -7.69 -10.81 7.71
CA MET A 1 -8.52 -9.76 7.08
C MET A 1 -8.40 -8.47 7.85
N HIS A 2 -7.67 -7.52 7.27
CA HIS A 2 -7.36 -6.25 7.94
C HIS A 2 -7.75 -5.04 7.08
N GLU A 3 -8.52 -5.28 6.01
CA GLU A 3 -8.86 -4.24 5.04
C GLU A 3 -9.73 -3.15 5.63
N LEU A 4 -10.68 -3.50 6.50
CA LEU A 4 -11.60 -2.50 7.05
C LEU A 4 -10.90 -1.43 7.90
N PRO A 5 -10.09 -1.77 8.92
CA PRO A 5 -9.37 -0.75 9.69
C PRO A 5 -8.40 0.07 8.85
N VAL A 6 -7.73 -0.57 7.88
CA VAL A 6 -6.81 0.11 6.97
C VAL A 6 -7.59 1.10 6.10
N THR A 7 -8.72 0.67 5.57
CA THR A 7 -9.56 1.53 4.71
C THR A 7 -10.12 2.71 5.49
N GLU A 8 -10.54 2.50 6.75
CA GLU A 8 -10.97 3.59 7.61
C GLU A 8 -9.86 4.62 7.81
N SER A 9 -8.63 4.16 8.04
CA SER A 9 -7.47 5.04 8.19
C SER A 9 -7.20 5.83 6.92
N ILE A 10 -7.26 5.18 5.76
CA ILE A 10 -7.05 5.82 4.47
C ILE A 10 -8.10 6.91 4.24
N LEU A 11 -9.37 6.59 4.44
CA LEU A 11 -10.45 7.56 4.25
C LEU A 11 -10.29 8.75 5.18
N LYS A 12 -9.92 8.51 6.43
CA LYS A 12 -9.70 9.57 7.42
C LYS A 12 -8.63 10.56 6.96
N VAL A 13 -7.52 10.06 6.43
CA VAL A 13 -6.44 10.89 5.90
C VAL A 13 -6.91 11.67 4.67
N VAL A 14 -7.63 11.00 3.76
CA VAL A 14 -8.17 11.63 2.55
C VAL A 14 -9.10 12.79 2.90
N LEU A 15 -10.03 12.58 3.83
CA LEU A 15 -10.98 13.61 4.22
C LEU A 15 -10.30 14.76 4.95
N LYS A 16 -9.30 14.46 5.77
CA LYS A 16 -8.51 15.49 6.47
C LYS A 16 -7.77 16.39 5.49
N TYR A 17 -7.12 15.79 4.49
CA TYR A 17 -6.42 16.54 3.45
C TYR A 17 -7.40 17.40 2.65
N ALA A 18 -8.53 16.84 2.26
CA ALA A 18 -9.54 17.56 1.50
C ALA A 18 -10.09 18.75 2.25
N ALA A 19 -10.37 18.58 3.55
CA ALA A 19 -10.86 19.68 4.39
C ALA A 19 -9.84 20.83 4.51
N ALA A 20 -8.55 20.47 4.60
CA ALA A 20 -7.48 21.46 4.74
C ALA A 20 -7.18 22.22 3.44
N ASN A 21 -7.56 21.69 2.28
CA ASN A 21 -7.22 22.25 0.97
C ASN A 21 -8.42 22.69 0.14
N THR A 22 -9.56 22.88 0.76
CA THR A 22 -10.79 23.37 0.11
C THR A 22 -11.18 22.56 -1.15
N VAL A 23 -11.11 21.26 -1.03
CA VAL A 23 -11.45 20.34 -2.11
C VAL A 23 -12.95 20.11 -2.12
N SER A 24 -13.59 20.18 -3.29
CA SER A 24 -15.02 19.92 -3.42
C SER A 24 -15.34 18.47 -3.72
N LYS A 25 -14.41 17.74 -4.36
CA LYS A 25 -14.61 16.33 -4.70
C LYS A 25 -13.27 15.60 -4.81
N VAL A 26 -13.20 14.39 -4.28
CA VAL A 26 -12.06 13.50 -4.48
C VAL A 26 -12.41 12.56 -5.63
N VAL A 27 -11.61 12.58 -6.69
CA VAL A 27 -11.86 11.79 -7.91
C VAL A 27 -11.19 10.41 -7.80
N SER A 28 -9.93 10.38 -7.38
CA SER A 28 -9.19 9.13 -7.21
C SER A 28 -8.14 9.27 -6.14
N VAL A 29 -7.73 8.14 -5.57
CA VAL A 29 -6.65 8.07 -4.58
C VAL A 29 -5.68 6.99 -5.03
N LYS A 30 -4.42 7.37 -5.16
CA LYS A 30 -3.38 6.41 -5.52
C LYS A 30 -2.72 5.88 -4.26
N LEU A 31 -2.78 4.56 -4.09
CA LEU A 31 -2.19 3.88 -2.94
C LEU A 31 -1.02 3.04 -3.37
N GLU A 32 0.00 2.97 -2.53
CA GLU A 32 1.04 1.96 -2.66
C GLU A 32 0.88 0.95 -1.54
N VAL A 33 0.80 -0.32 -1.90
CA VAL A 33 0.62 -1.43 -0.96
C VAL A 33 1.67 -2.49 -1.27
N GLY A 34 2.42 -2.90 -0.25
CA GLY A 34 3.49 -3.88 -0.45
C GLY A 34 2.98 -5.23 -0.91
N LYS A 35 3.78 -5.92 -1.73
CA LYS A 35 3.42 -7.25 -2.26
C LYS A 35 3.26 -8.31 -1.18
N LEU A 36 3.89 -8.13 0.00
CA LEU A 36 3.75 -9.04 1.13
C LEU A 36 2.54 -8.74 1.99
N SER A 37 1.86 -7.61 1.74
CA SER A 37 0.66 -7.26 2.49
C SER A 37 -0.46 -8.24 2.13
N ASP A 38 -1.19 -8.70 3.13
CA ASP A 38 -2.36 -9.56 2.93
C ASP A 38 -3.63 -8.78 2.58
N LEU A 39 -3.50 -7.46 2.38
CA LEU A 39 -4.62 -6.61 2.00
C LEU A 39 -5.05 -6.92 0.57
N ALA A 40 -6.32 -7.24 0.39
CA ALA A 40 -6.88 -7.52 -0.92
C ALA A 40 -7.44 -6.23 -1.54
N ASP A 41 -6.97 -5.88 -2.73
CA ASP A 41 -7.36 -4.66 -3.44
C ASP A 41 -8.88 -4.53 -3.57
N GLU A 42 -9.54 -5.62 -3.92
CA GLU A 42 -10.98 -5.67 -4.09
C GLU A 42 -11.73 -5.29 -2.82
N TRP A 43 -11.27 -5.79 -1.66
CA TRP A 43 -11.91 -5.49 -0.39
C TRP A 43 -11.64 -4.07 0.07
N ILE A 44 -10.45 -3.55 -0.19
CA ILE A 44 -10.13 -2.15 0.12
C ILE A 44 -11.09 -1.23 -0.64
N GLN A 45 -11.28 -1.47 -1.94
CA GLN A 45 -12.19 -0.65 -2.75
C GLN A 45 -13.64 -0.76 -2.27
N ARG A 46 -14.10 -1.97 -1.94
CA ARG A 46 -15.46 -2.19 -1.47
C ARG A 46 -15.74 -1.48 -0.15
N TYR A 47 -14.83 -1.60 0.80
CA TYR A 47 -14.97 -0.91 2.08
C TYR A 47 -14.89 0.60 1.91
N PHE A 48 -14.01 1.06 1.03
CA PHE A 48 -13.91 2.48 0.74
C PHE A 48 -15.22 3.02 0.15
N ASP A 49 -15.81 2.30 -0.80
CA ASP A 49 -17.08 2.67 -1.40
C ASP A 49 -18.19 2.78 -0.35
N TYR A 50 -18.22 1.86 0.59
CA TYR A 50 -19.20 1.85 1.67
C TYR A 50 -18.96 3.00 2.67
N LEU A 51 -17.72 3.15 3.13
CA LEU A 51 -17.38 4.12 4.17
C LEU A 51 -17.43 5.56 3.68
N SER A 52 -17.19 5.80 2.40
CA SER A 52 -17.13 7.14 1.83
C SER A 52 -18.50 7.72 1.46
N LYS A 53 -19.57 6.96 1.57
CA LYS A 53 -20.93 7.43 1.26
C LYS A 53 -21.27 8.66 2.08
N GLY A 54 -21.80 9.66 1.41
CA GLY A 54 -22.18 10.93 2.04
C GLY A 54 -20.99 11.88 2.28
N THR A 55 -19.79 11.52 1.83
CA THR A 55 -18.61 12.38 1.92
C THR A 55 -18.21 12.88 0.54
N ILE A 56 -17.26 13.83 0.49
CA ILE A 56 -16.72 14.31 -0.79
C ILE A 56 -15.84 13.27 -1.49
N ALA A 57 -15.53 12.16 -0.82
CA ALA A 57 -14.78 11.04 -1.40
C ALA A 57 -15.69 9.95 -1.97
N GLU A 58 -17.01 10.13 -1.91
CA GLU A 58 -17.96 9.16 -2.46
C GLU A 58 -17.72 8.96 -3.95
N GLY A 59 -17.61 7.71 -4.38
CA GLY A 59 -17.37 7.39 -5.79
C GLY A 59 -15.92 7.47 -6.22
N ALA A 60 -15.01 7.87 -5.34
CA ALA A 60 -13.58 7.94 -5.68
C ALA A 60 -13.03 6.56 -6.00
N LYS A 61 -12.14 6.50 -6.99
CA LYS A 61 -11.47 5.25 -7.40
C LYS A 61 -10.14 5.11 -6.67
N LEU A 62 -9.91 3.94 -6.11
CA LEU A 62 -8.62 3.63 -5.52
C LEU A 62 -7.74 2.97 -6.59
N LYS A 63 -6.60 3.57 -6.86
CA LYS A 63 -5.61 3.05 -7.79
C LYS A 63 -4.48 2.44 -6.96
N ILE A 64 -4.44 1.12 -6.89
CA ILE A 64 -3.51 0.42 -6.01
C ILE A 64 -2.33 -0.09 -6.82
N GLU A 65 -1.13 0.35 -6.45
CA GLU A 65 0.13 -0.15 -6.98
C GLU A 65 0.78 -1.03 -5.92
N ARG A 66 1.26 -2.20 -6.33
CA ARG A 66 1.98 -3.08 -5.43
C ARG A 66 3.47 -2.76 -5.46
N THR A 67 4.03 -2.48 -4.28
CA THR A 67 5.47 -2.21 -4.16
C THR A 67 6.25 -3.51 -4.00
N PRO A 68 7.48 -3.58 -4.54
CA PRO A 68 8.27 -4.80 -4.50
C PRO A 68 8.74 -5.16 -3.10
N VAL A 69 9.06 -6.43 -2.91
CA VAL A 69 9.69 -6.92 -1.68
C VAL A 69 11.19 -6.75 -1.83
N ILE A 70 11.78 -5.88 -1.03
CA ILE A 70 13.22 -5.62 -1.04
C ILE A 70 13.81 -6.05 0.29
N MET A 71 14.87 -6.85 0.22
CA MET A 71 15.60 -7.29 1.39
C MET A 71 17.05 -6.83 1.33
N LYS A 72 17.65 -6.63 2.49
CA LYS A 72 19.06 -6.30 2.62
C LYS A 72 19.78 -7.48 3.27
N CYS A 73 20.80 -7.98 2.62
CA CYS A 73 21.59 -9.08 3.15
C CYS A 73 22.27 -8.69 4.46
N GLY A 74 22.17 -9.56 5.47
CA GLY A 74 22.84 -9.33 6.76
C GLY A 74 24.35 -9.53 6.71
N ALA A 75 24.84 -10.27 5.72
CA ALA A 75 26.27 -10.58 5.60
C ALA A 75 27.03 -9.58 4.73
N CYS A 76 26.50 -9.24 3.55
CA CYS A 76 27.20 -8.38 2.59
C CYS A 76 26.52 -7.02 2.33
N SER A 77 25.40 -6.76 2.97
CA SER A 77 24.63 -5.49 2.86
C SER A 77 24.08 -5.19 1.46
N THR A 78 24.03 -6.17 0.57
CA THR A 78 23.44 -6.02 -0.75
C THR A 78 21.92 -5.99 -0.64
N SER A 79 21.27 -5.00 -1.28
CA SER A 79 19.82 -4.96 -1.37
C SER A 79 19.37 -5.72 -2.62
N TYR A 80 18.32 -6.52 -2.50
CA TYR A 80 17.83 -7.32 -3.63
C TYR A 80 16.31 -7.49 -3.56
N GLU A 81 15.69 -7.64 -4.73
CA GLU A 81 14.26 -7.87 -4.83
C GLU A 81 13.95 -9.36 -4.69
N VAL A 82 12.89 -9.66 -3.93
CA VAL A 82 12.42 -11.04 -3.73
C VAL A 82 11.04 -11.16 -4.39
N HIS A 83 10.87 -12.20 -5.20
CA HIS A 83 9.57 -12.50 -5.79
C HIS A 83 8.72 -13.29 -4.79
N VAL A 84 7.45 -12.90 -4.63
CA VAL A 84 6.57 -13.50 -3.62
C VAL A 84 6.47 -15.02 -3.75
N GLY A 85 6.52 -15.54 -4.98
CA GLY A 85 6.48 -16.99 -5.22
C GLY A 85 7.73 -17.73 -4.71
N ASP A 86 8.84 -17.03 -4.49
CA ASP A 86 10.12 -17.60 -4.10
C ASP A 86 10.47 -17.36 -2.63
N MET A 87 9.48 -16.98 -1.82
CA MET A 87 9.71 -16.63 -0.41
C MET A 87 10.29 -17.77 0.43
N LYS A 88 10.18 -19.02 -0.02
CA LYS A 88 10.70 -20.17 0.71
C LYS A 88 12.21 -20.32 0.59
N GLU A 89 12.81 -19.76 -0.46
CA GLU A 89 14.23 -19.89 -0.75
C GLU A 89 14.87 -18.52 -0.93
N VAL A 90 14.72 -17.65 0.08
CA VAL A 90 15.27 -16.31 0.02
C VAL A 90 16.75 -16.35 0.34
N VAL A 91 17.58 -16.15 -0.68
CA VAL A 91 19.03 -16.08 -0.52
C VAL A 91 19.56 -14.87 -1.26
N CYS A 92 20.63 -14.28 -0.73
CA CYS A 92 21.27 -13.15 -1.36
C CYS A 92 21.90 -13.55 -2.70
N PRO A 93 21.57 -12.87 -3.81
CA PRO A 93 22.14 -13.21 -5.11
C PRO A 93 23.63 -12.90 -5.23
N ASN A 94 24.18 -12.09 -4.30
CA ASN A 94 25.59 -11.73 -4.30
C ASN A 94 26.48 -12.71 -3.52
N CYS A 95 26.06 -13.10 -2.30
CA CYS A 95 26.88 -13.96 -1.44
C CYS A 95 26.25 -15.31 -1.09
N GLY A 96 25.00 -15.54 -1.44
CA GLY A 96 24.31 -16.81 -1.19
C GLY A 96 23.81 -17.04 0.23
N GLU A 97 24.03 -16.10 1.15
CA GLU A 97 23.55 -16.23 2.51
C GLU A 97 22.03 -16.10 2.59
N SER A 98 21.41 -16.85 3.49
CA SER A 98 19.97 -16.75 3.72
C SER A 98 19.67 -15.72 4.80
N GLY A 99 18.43 -15.18 4.76
CA GLY A 99 17.98 -14.20 5.72
C GLY A 99 18.39 -12.78 5.34
N GLY A 100 18.12 -11.86 6.25
CA GLY A 100 18.37 -10.46 6.03
C GLY A 100 17.29 -9.60 6.60
N GLU A 101 17.34 -8.29 6.33
CA GLU A 101 16.38 -7.30 6.79
C GLU A 101 15.39 -6.97 5.68
N LEU A 102 14.10 -6.98 6.01
CA LEU A 102 13.07 -6.55 5.07
C LEU A 102 13.04 -5.02 5.01
N LEU A 103 13.33 -4.45 3.84
CA LEU A 103 13.32 -3.01 3.65
C LEU A 103 11.99 -2.49 3.15
N SER A 104 11.28 -3.27 2.31
CA SER A 104 9.98 -2.88 1.78
C SER A 104 9.15 -4.11 1.40
N GLY A 105 7.85 -3.92 1.23
CA GLY A 105 6.94 -4.98 0.80
C GLY A 105 5.73 -5.18 1.71
N ARG A 106 5.71 -4.58 2.90
CA ARG A 106 4.58 -4.70 3.84
C ARG A 106 3.86 -3.38 4.10
N GLU A 107 4.39 -2.28 3.62
CA GLU A 107 3.84 -0.95 3.86
C GLU A 107 2.56 -0.70 3.06
N TYR A 108 1.80 0.28 3.51
CA TYR A 108 0.73 0.88 2.71
C TYR A 108 0.71 2.37 2.98
N TYR A 109 0.50 3.17 1.94
CA TYR A 109 0.38 4.62 2.09
C TYR A 109 -0.28 5.26 0.88
N ILE A 110 -0.75 6.48 1.08
CA ILE A 110 -1.33 7.29 0.01
C ILE A 110 -0.20 7.99 -0.70
N LYS A 111 -0.06 7.72 -2.00
CA LYS A 111 0.97 8.34 -2.82
C LYS A 111 0.49 9.65 -3.43
N ASP A 112 -0.75 9.70 -3.87
CA ASP A 112 -1.29 10.84 -4.59
C ASP A 112 -2.81 10.81 -4.58
N MET A 113 -3.42 11.95 -4.85
CA MET A 113 -4.87 12.10 -4.98
C MET A 113 -5.19 12.99 -6.16
N GLU A 114 -6.23 12.64 -6.90
CA GLU A 114 -6.81 13.50 -7.93
C GLU A 114 -8.08 14.10 -7.35
N VAL A 115 -8.16 15.42 -7.34
CA VAL A 115 -9.25 16.16 -6.69
C VAL A 115 -9.80 17.23 -7.62
N GLN A 116 -11.00 17.69 -7.28
CA GLN A 116 -11.64 18.81 -7.96
C GLN A 116 -12.00 19.90 -6.97
#